data_fbdaf997cfdfcb61c839266e0ad0132b
#
_entry.id   fbdaf997cfdfcb61c839266e0ad0132b
#
_cell.length_a   1.000
_cell.length_b   1.000
_cell.length_c   1.000
_cell.angle_alpha   90.00
_cell.angle_beta   90.00
_cell.angle_gamma   90.00
#
_symmetry.space_group_name_H-M   'P 1'
#
loop_
_entity.id
_entity.type
_entity.pdbx_description
1 polymer ?
#
loop_
_entity_poly.entity_id
_entity_poly.type
_entity_poly.pdbx_seq_one_letter_code
_entity_poly.pdbx_strand_id
1 'polypeptide(L)'
;MIVGLETDFTNFRKYFEDESAKYFSTQSKINPQLDLLWKSMAYTYFLDGKRFRPFLCYLTAQALNKPFGEVFPWALAIEFIHTYSLIHDDLPCLDNDDLRRGQPTNHKVFGEDVALLSGDALLTEAFSVVSNMSGHPQAIIRAIQLLAHKTGAHGMVGGQVLDMKVDPQISLKELEYIHLLKTANLIEVSVVGTSVLCGASESQINQLSLFASQLGIAFQIQDDLLDGFDSDQDFKNYIKILGEEKTKIELTNKTEAARQALKKAHVSETNFEKLLEYNINRKK
;
A
#
# COMPACT_ATOMS: atom_id res chain seq x y z
N MET A 1 -1.86 -17.57 9.23
CA MET A 1 -2.89 -17.03 8.28
C MET A 1 -4.14 -17.89 8.40
N ILE A 2 -5.35 -17.35 8.21
CA ILE A 2 -6.60 -18.09 8.37
C ILE A 2 -6.80 -19.02 7.17
N VAL A 3 -7.14 -20.30 7.42
CA VAL A 3 -7.38 -21.29 6.36
C VAL A 3 -8.42 -20.75 5.35
N GLY A 4 -8.09 -20.75 4.07
CA GLY A 4 -8.92 -20.19 2.99
C GLY A 4 -8.43 -18.83 2.49
N LEU A 5 -7.92 -17.93 3.33
CA LEU A 5 -7.24 -16.70 2.89
C LEU A 5 -5.82 -17.00 2.40
N GLU A 6 -5.17 -18.00 2.98
CA GLU A 6 -3.83 -18.46 2.57
C GLU A 6 -3.78 -18.98 1.14
N THR A 7 -4.74 -19.82 0.79
CA THR A 7 -4.81 -20.39 -0.56
C THR A 7 -5.07 -19.30 -1.59
N ASP A 8 -6.03 -18.41 -1.31
CA ASP A 8 -6.34 -17.27 -2.19
C ASP A 8 -5.15 -16.34 -2.32
N PHE A 9 -4.47 -16.04 -1.23
CA PHE A 9 -3.28 -15.19 -1.23
C PHE A 9 -2.14 -15.82 -2.03
N THR A 10 -1.88 -17.12 -1.86
CA THR A 10 -0.81 -17.83 -2.59
C THR A 10 -1.07 -17.85 -4.09
N ASN A 11 -2.32 -18.14 -4.50
CA ASN A 11 -2.71 -18.15 -5.91
C ASN A 11 -2.65 -16.73 -6.51
N PHE A 12 -3.16 -15.74 -5.79
CA PHE A 12 -3.07 -14.33 -6.17
C PHE A 12 -1.60 -13.91 -6.33
N ARG A 13 -0.75 -14.15 -5.32
CA ARG A 13 0.66 -13.74 -5.33
C ARG A 13 1.39 -14.31 -6.55
N LYS A 14 1.22 -15.61 -6.81
CA LYS A 14 1.82 -16.23 -7.98
C LYS A 14 1.37 -15.56 -9.28
N TYR A 15 0.06 -15.39 -9.47
CA TYR A 15 -0.47 -14.72 -10.65
C TYR A 15 0.09 -13.30 -10.81
N PHE A 16 0.06 -12.53 -9.72
CA PHE A 16 0.49 -11.14 -9.73
C PHE A 16 1.99 -11.01 -10.05
N GLU A 17 2.84 -11.85 -9.44
CA GLU A 17 4.29 -11.85 -9.69
C GLU A 17 4.63 -12.33 -11.10
N ASP A 18 3.94 -13.35 -11.62
CA ASP A 18 4.13 -13.85 -12.99
C ASP A 18 3.77 -12.78 -14.04
N GLU A 19 2.62 -12.10 -13.89
CA GLU A 19 2.20 -11.04 -14.82
C GLU A 19 3.09 -9.78 -14.68
N SER A 20 3.52 -9.44 -13.47
CA SER A 20 4.49 -8.36 -13.26
C SER A 20 5.83 -8.65 -13.94
N ALA A 21 6.33 -9.89 -13.84
CA ALA A 21 7.58 -10.30 -14.50
C ALA A 21 7.47 -10.20 -16.03
N LYS A 22 6.31 -10.57 -16.60
CA LYS A 22 6.05 -10.39 -18.04
C LYS A 22 6.09 -8.91 -18.43
N TYR A 23 5.47 -8.05 -17.62
CA TYR A 23 5.49 -6.60 -17.85
C TYR A 23 6.93 -6.08 -17.90
N PHE A 24 7.73 -6.31 -16.85
CA PHE A 24 9.14 -5.88 -16.81
C PHE A 24 9.95 -6.44 -17.98
N SER A 25 9.81 -7.74 -18.28
CA SER A 25 10.51 -8.38 -19.42
C SER A 25 10.12 -7.80 -20.77
N THR A 26 8.89 -7.34 -20.93
CA THR A 26 8.41 -6.72 -22.18
C THR A 26 8.95 -5.29 -22.32
N GLN A 27 8.80 -4.49 -21.27
CA GLN A 27 9.21 -3.07 -21.30
C GLN A 27 10.72 -2.89 -21.43
N SER A 28 11.52 -3.69 -20.71
CA SER A 28 12.99 -3.60 -20.77
C SER A 28 13.56 -3.91 -22.16
N LYS A 29 12.83 -4.63 -23.01
CA LYS A 29 13.26 -4.96 -24.39
C LYS A 29 12.98 -3.86 -25.39
N ILE A 30 12.12 -2.88 -25.08
CA ILE A 30 11.77 -1.79 -26.00
C ILE A 30 13.00 -0.94 -26.30
N ASN A 31 13.80 -0.64 -25.28
CA ASN A 31 15.06 0.08 -25.43
C ASN A 31 16.17 -0.57 -24.58
N PRO A 32 17.01 -1.42 -25.17
CA PRO A 32 18.09 -2.09 -24.45
C PRO A 32 19.13 -1.15 -23.80
N GLN A 33 19.23 0.12 -24.25
CA GLN A 33 20.13 1.10 -23.63
C GLN A 33 19.68 1.51 -22.22
N LEU A 34 18.41 1.27 -21.86
CA LEU A 34 17.83 1.54 -20.54
C LEU A 34 17.84 0.30 -19.61
N ASP A 35 18.57 -0.76 -19.97
CA ASP A 35 18.60 -2.02 -19.23
C ASP A 35 19.00 -1.83 -17.75
N LEU A 36 19.96 -0.93 -17.45
CA LEU A 36 20.36 -0.61 -16.09
C LEU A 36 19.20 -0.07 -15.25
N LEU A 37 18.41 0.85 -15.81
CA LEU A 37 17.26 1.44 -15.13
C LEU A 37 16.20 0.37 -14.84
N TRP A 38 15.84 -0.44 -15.85
CA TRP A 38 14.87 -1.52 -15.68
C TRP A 38 15.32 -2.59 -14.67
N LYS A 39 16.62 -2.91 -14.64
CA LYS A 39 17.19 -3.83 -13.63
C LYS A 39 17.10 -3.24 -12.23
N SER A 40 17.39 -1.96 -12.06
CA SER A 40 17.30 -1.29 -10.78
C SER A 40 15.86 -1.21 -10.27
N MET A 41 14.89 -0.83 -11.12
CA MET A 41 13.47 -0.85 -10.80
C MET A 41 13.00 -2.25 -10.39
N ALA A 42 13.34 -3.27 -11.20
CA ALA A 42 12.97 -4.66 -10.96
C ALA A 42 13.59 -5.22 -9.67
N TYR A 43 14.82 -4.84 -9.35
CA TYR A 43 15.52 -5.30 -8.15
C TYR A 43 14.69 -5.07 -6.88
N THR A 44 14.31 -3.82 -6.61
CA THR A 44 13.52 -3.52 -5.39
C THR A 44 12.08 -4.03 -5.50
N TYR A 45 11.48 -3.95 -6.69
CA TYR A 45 10.12 -4.43 -6.92
C TYR A 45 9.97 -5.93 -6.59
N PHE A 46 10.93 -6.78 -6.99
CA PHE A 46 10.88 -8.23 -6.77
C PHE A 46 11.49 -8.69 -5.44
N LEU A 47 11.99 -7.80 -4.59
CA LEU A 47 12.34 -8.18 -3.22
C LEU A 47 11.14 -8.83 -2.52
N ASP A 48 11.42 -9.78 -1.65
CA ASP A 48 10.37 -10.50 -0.93
C ASP A 48 9.46 -9.52 -0.16
N GLY A 49 8.16 -9.66 -0.34
CA GLY A 49 7.18 -8.76 0.22
C GLY A 49 5.78 -9.36 0.22
N LYS A 50 4.94 -8.88 1.13
CA LYS A 50 3.58 -9.40 1.32
C LYS A 50 2.61 -9.05 0.18
N ARG A 51 2.96 -8.20 -0.79
CA ARG A 51 2.07 -7.72 -1.86
C ARG A 51 0.67 -7.31 -1.35
N PHE A 52 0.65 -6.69 -0.16
CA PHE A 52 -0.60 -6.43 0.57
C PHE A 52 -1.55 -5.50 -0.20
N ARG A 53 -1.03 -4.43 -0.78
CA ARG A 53 -1.81 -3.45 -1.53
C ARG A 53 -2.39 -4.01 -2.84
N PRO A 54 -1.64 -4.70 -3.69
CA PRO A 54 -2.19 -5.46 -4.81
C PRO A 54 -3.21 -6.52 -4.38
N PHE A 55 -3.01 -7.17 -3.22
CA PHE A 55 -3.97 -8.13 -2.69
C PHE A 55 -5.29 -7.47 -2.30
N LEU A 56 -5.26 -6.25 -1.76
CA LEU A 56 -6.48 -5.46 -1.53
C LEU A 56 -7.22 -5.16 -2.84
N CYS A 57 -6.51 -4.85 -3.93
CA CYS A 57 -7.13 -4.69 -5.25
C CYS A 57 -7.81 -6.00 -5.69
N TYR A 58 -7.15 -7.14 -5.52
CA TYR A 58 -7.70 -8.46 -5.81
C TYR A 58 -8.97 -8.74 -5.00
N LEU A 59 -8.93 -8.55 -3.68
CA LEU A 59 -10.09 -8.78 -2.81
C LEU A 59 -11.26 -7.85 -3.14
N THR A 60 -10.97 -6.60 -3.51
CA THR A 60 -11.99 -5.64 -3.90
C THR A 60 -12.66 -6.05 -5.21
N ALA A 61 -11.89 -6.45 -6.22
CA ALA A 61 -12.44 -6.94 -7.47
C ALA A 61 -13.32 -8.19 -7.24
N GLN A 62 -12.83 -9.13 -6.43
CA GLN A 62 -13.57 -10.34 -6.06
C GLN A 62 -14.88 -10.00 -5.33
N ALA A 63 -14.86 -9.07 -4.37
CA ALA A 63 -16.05 -8.64 -3.62
C ALA A 63 -17.09 -7.94 -4.50
N LEU A 64 -16.66 -7.34 -5.60
CA LEU A 64 -17.51 -6.68 -6.60
C LEU A 64 -17.83 -7.59 -7.81
N ASN A 65 -17.49 -8.88 -7.73
CA ASN A 65 -17.70 -9.89 -8.78
C ASN A 65 -17.07 -9.51 -10.13
N LYS A 66 -15.86 -8.95 -10.10
CA LYS A 66 -15.08 -8.60 -11.29
C LYS A 66 -13.81 -9.45 -11.41
N PRO A 67 -13.41 -9.83 -12.62
CA PRO A 67 -12.16 -10.53 -12.86
C PRO A 67 -10.95 -9.65 -12.46
N PHE A 68 -10.01 -10.22 -11.71
CA PHE A 68 -8.81 -9.47 -11.29
C PHE A 68 -7.96 -8.99 -12.49
N GLY A 69 -7.94 -9.74 -13.59
CA GLY A 69 -7.21 -9.36 -14.80
C GLY A 69 -7.62 -7.98 -15.36
N GLU A 70 -8.87 -7.56 -15.16
CA GLU A 70 -9.35 -6.23 -15.60
C GLU A 70 -8.71 -5.09 -14.78
N VAL A 71 -8.35 -5.35 -13.51
CA VAL A 71 -7.75 -4.38 -12.59
C VAL A 71 -6.29 -4.67 -12.26
N PHE A 72 -5.68 -5.69 -12.88
CA PHE A 72 -4.28 -6.00 -12.71
C PHE A 72 -3.36 -4.79 -13.01
N PRO A 73 -3.53 -4.01 -14.10
CA PRO A 73 -2.69 -2.84 -14.34
C PRO A 73 -2.80 -1.80 -13.22
N TRP A 74 -3.97 -1.64 -12.62
CA TRP A 74 -4.15 -0.79 -11.44
C TRP A 74 -3.36 -1.31 -10.24
N ALA A 75 -3.46 -2.60 -9.94
CA ALA A 75 -2.72 -3.24 -8.86
C ALA A 75 -1.19 -3.14 -9.06
N LEU A 76 -0.73 -3.28 -10.30
CA LEU A 76 0.67 -3.08 -10.70
C LEU A 76 1.12 -1.63 -10.44
N ALA A 77 0.33 -0.65 -10.85
CA ALA A 77 0.62 0.76 -10.61
C ALA A 77 0.69 1.10 -9.10
N ILE A 78 -0.19 0.55 -8.29
CA ILE A 78 -0.16 0.70 -6.83
C ILE A 78 1.16 0.14 -6.26
N GLU A 79 1.61 -1.02 -6.73
CA GLU A 79 2.89 -1.58 -6.26
C GLU A 79 4.09 -0.79 -6.79
N PHE A 80 4.01 -0.15 -7.96
CA PHE A 80 5.03 0.79 -8.43
C PHE A 80 5.13 2.01 -7.51
N ILE A 81 3.99 2.60 -7.14
CA ILE A 81 3.92 3.70 -6.17
C ILE A 81 4.53 3.29 -4.83
N HIS A 82 4.21 2.11 -4.34
CA HIS A 82 4.81 1.59 -3.11
C HIS A 82 6.32 1.36 -3.25
N THR A 83 6.75 0.80 -4.36
CA THR A 83 8.16 0.46 -4.57
C THR A 83 9.03 1.72 -4.71
N TYR A 84 8.57 2.75 -5.44
CA TYR A 84 9.32 3.99 -5.53
C TYR A 84 9.51 4.63 -4.15
N SER A 85 8.47 4.63 -3.31
CA SER A 85 8.58 5.21 -1.98
C SER A 85 9.62 4.49 -1.13
N LEU A 86 9.70 3.15 -1.23
CA LEU A 86 10.73 2.38 -0.54
C LEU A 86 12.14 2.69 -1.05
N ILE A 87 12.33 2.83 -2.36
CA ILE A 87 13.63 3.18 -2.95
C ILE A 87 14.09 4.57 -2.47
N HIS A 88 13.17 5.55 -2.47
CA HIS A 88 13.49 6.90 -2.04
C HIS A 88 13.70 7.00 -0.53
N ASP A 89 12.87 6.33 0.28
CA ASP A 89 13.04 6.30 1.73
C ASP A 89 14.41 5.75 2.15
N ASP A 90 14.94 4.74 1.42
CA ASP A 90 16.24 4.14 1.70
C ASP A 90 17.44 5.05 1.35
N LEU A 91 17.26 6.14 0.58
CA LEU A 91 18.37 7.00 0.17
C LEU A 91 19.05 7.69 1.36
N PRO A 92 20.37 8.02 1.24
CA PRO A 92 21.11 8.69 2.31
C PRO A 92 20.55 10.04 2.77
N CYS A 93 19.74 10.70 1.93
CA CYS A 93 19.09 11.96 2.28
C CYS A 93 17.80 11.78 3.08
N LEU A 94 17.29 10.55 3.26
CA LEU A 94 16.13 10.19 4.05
C LEU A 94 16.52 9.23 5.18
N ASP A 95 16.11 7.95 5.13
CA ASP A 95 16.34 7.00 6.22
C ASP A 95 17.77 6.43 6.23
N ASN A 96 18.50 6.50 5.09
CA ASN A 96 19.87 5.99 4.91
C ASN A 96 20.01 4.51 5.31
N ASP A 97 19.07 3.69 4.90
CA ASP A 97 19.06 2.26 5.22
C ASP A 97 20.04 1.47 4.33
N ASP A 98 20.82 0.60 4.94
CA ASP A 98 21.73 -0.30 4.22
C ASP A 98 21.03 -1.55 3.69
N LEU A 99 19.97 -2.00 4.36
CA LEU A 99 19.25 -3.24 4.04
C LEU A 99 17.74 -3.01 3.97
N ARG A 100 17.12 -3.61 2.97
CA ARG A 100 15.66 -3.69 2.83
C ARG A 100 15.24 -5.16 2.66
N ARG A 101 14.40 -5.67 3.57
CA ARG A 101 13.95 -7.08 3.53
C ARG A 101 15.12 -8.08 3.52
N GLY A 102 16.19 -7.76 4.22
CA GLY A 102 17.39 -8.59 4.33
C GLY A 102 18.34 -8.55 3.12
N GLN A 103 18.06 -7.72 2.12
CA GLN A 103 18.92 -7.49 0.95
C GLN A 103 19.47 -6.06 0.96
N PRO A 104 20.63 -5.79 0.35
CA PRO A 104 21.14 -4.43 0.20
C PRO A 104 20.10 -3.52 -0.46
N THR A 105 20.02 -2.26 0.00
CA THR A 105 19.11 -1.27 -0.59
C THR A 105 19.52 -0.89 -2.02
N ASN A 106 18.60 -0.33 -2.77
CA ASN A 106 18.81 -0.03 -4.20
C ASN A 106 20.04 0.84 -4.43
N HIS A 107 20.21 1.90 -3.63
CA HIS A 107 21.37 2.79 -3.75
C HIS A 107 22.71 2.13 -3.41
N LYS A 108 22.72 1.10 -2.59
CA LYS A 108 23.95 0.31 -2.32
C LYS A 108 24.34 -0.58 -3.48
N VAL A 109 23.37 -1.04 -4.29
CA VAL A 109 23.61 -1.93 -5.43
C VAL A 109 23.90 -1.17 -6.73
N PHE A 110 23.15 -0.08 -6.97
CA PHE A 110 23.16 0.63 -8.28
C PHE A 110 23.74 2.04 -8.22
N GLY A 111 24.01 2.57 -7.02
CA GLY A 111 24.39 3.98 -6.81
C GLY A 111 23.18 4.86 -6.52
N GLU A 112 23.41 6.01 -5.87
CA GLU A 112 22.37 6.94 -5.44
C GLU A 112 21.62 7.58 -6.62
N ASP A 113 22.35 7.91 -7.68
CA ASP A 113 21.83 8.51 -8.90
C ASP A 113 20.84 7.58 -9.62
N VAL A 114 21.23 6.31 -9.80
CA VAL A 114 20.35 5.29 -10.43
C VAL A 114 19.17 4.96 -9.53
N ALA A 115 19.36 4.87 -8.21
CA ALA A 115 18.27 4.63 -7.28
C ALA A 115 17.23 5.75 -7.29
N LEU A 116 17.68 7.03 -7.26
CA LEU A 116 16.79 8.19 -7.38
C LEU A 116 15.97 8.13 -8.66
N LEU A 117 16.63 7.95 -9.81
CA LEU A 117 15.96 7.88 -11.11
C LEU A 117 15.05 6.65 -11.25
N SER A 118 15.37 5.55 -10.58
CA SER A 118 14.50 4.36 -10.56
C SER A 118 13.20 4.61 -9.81
N GLY A 119 13.25 5.37 -8.71
CA GLY A 119 12.04 5.82 -8.02
C GLY A 119 11.19 6.75 -8.89
N ASP A 120 11.80 7.75 -9.54
CA ASP A 120 11.11 8.66 -10.45
C ASP A 120 10.46 7.92 -11.62
N ALA A 121 11.18 6.92 -12.18
CA ALA A 121 10.68 6.11 -13.28
C ALA A 121 9.47 5.26 -12.85
N LEU A 122 9.53 4.59 -11.70
CA LEU A 122 8.41 3.81 -11.16
C LEU A 122 7.19 4.67 -10.87
N LEU A 123 7.39 5.86 -10.28
CA LEU A 123 6.31 6.83 -10.03
C LEU A 123 5.62 7.21 -11.35
N THR A 124 6.37 7.54 -12.36
CA THR A 124 5.82 7.95 -13.67
C THR A 124 5.19 6.76 -14.40
N GLU A 125 5.83 5.59 -14.34
CA GLU A 125 5.34 4.35 -14.96
C GLU A 125 3.99 3.90 -14.38
N ALA A 126 3.74 4.16 -13.10
CA ALA A 126 2.44 3.91 -12.50
C ALA A 126 1.30 4.62 -13.24
N PHE A 127 1.48 5.89 -13.60
CA PHE A 127 0.49 6.64 -14.37
C PHE A 127 0.40 6.18 -15.82
N SER A 128 1.52 5.79 -16.43
CA SER A 128 1.57 5.20 -17.77
C SER A 128 0.72 3.93 -17.84
N VAL A 129 0.91 3.03 -16.89
CA VAL A 129 0.16 1.76 -16.83
C VAL A 129 -1.33 2.01 -16.69
N VAL A 130 -1.76 2.90 -15.79
CA VAL A 130 -3.20 3.18 -15.56
C VAL A 130 -3.82 3.89 -16.76
N SER A 131 -3.13 4.83 -17.39
CA SER A 131 -3.65 5.56 -18.55
C SER A 131 -3.87 4.68 -19.78
N ASN A 132 -3.15 3.55 -19.87
CA ASN A 132 -3.28 2.57 -20.93
C ASN A 132 -4.27 1.42 -20.63
N MET A 133 -4.96 1.46 -19.48
CA MET A 133 -5.95 0.45 -19.14
C MET A 133 -7.13 0.45 -20.10
N SER A 134 -7.63 -0.73 -20.42
CA SER A 134 -8.94 -0.89 -21.06
C SER A 134 -10.05 -0.67 -20.03
N GLY A 135 -11.10 0.05 -20.39
CA GLY A 135 -12.23 0.29 -19.51
C GLY A 135 -12.96 1.59 -19.79
N HIS A 136 -13.82 1.99 -18.86
CA HIS A 136 -14.58 3.24 -19.00
C HIS A 136 -13.66 4.47 -18.75
N PRO A 137 -13.50 5.38 -19.74
CA PRO A 137 -12.51 6.47 -19.62
C PRO A 137 -12.69 7.35 -18.38
N GLN A 138 -13.94 7.64 -17.99
CA GLN A 138 -14.21 8.47 -16.81
C GLN A 138 -13.80 7.76 -15.49
N ALA A 139 -13.94 6.43 -15.41
CA ALA A 139 -13.49 5.66 -14.27
C ALA A 139 -11.95 5.67 -14.18
N ILE A 140 -11.27 5.53 -15.33
CA ILE A 140 -9.80 5.59 -15.39
C ILE A 140 -9.30 6.97 -14.97
N ILE A 141 -9.89 8.05 -15.49
CA ILE A 141 -9.53 9.43 -15.11
C ILE A 141 -9.75 9.64 -13.61
N ARG A 142 -10.88 9.20 -13.06
CA ARG A 142 -11.17 9.30 -11.62
C ARG A 142 -10.15 8.51 -10.78
N ALA A 143 -9.76 7.32 -11.21
CA ALA A 143 -8.74 6.52 -10.53
C ALA A 143 -7.37 7.22 -10.55
N ILE A 144 -6.97 7.82 -11.70
CA ILE A 144 -5.72 8.62 -11.81
C ILE A 144 -5.77 9.82 -10.87
N GLN A 145 -6.89 10.56 -10.83
CA GLN A 145 -7.06 11.72 -9.92
C GLN A 145 -6.93 11.30 -8.45
N LEU A 146 -7.56 10.18 -8.07
CA LEU A 146 -7.46 9.62 -6.73
C LEU A 146 -6.01 9.24 -6.39
N LEU A 147 -5.34 8.51 -7.30
CA LEU A 147 -3.94 8.11 -7.14
C LEU A 147 -3.06 9.34 -6.92
N ALA A 148 -3.11 10.32 -7.82
CA ALA A 148 -2.29 11.52 -7.76
C ALA A 148 -2.52 12.33 -6.46
N HIS A 149 -3.79 12.51 -6.06
CA HIS A 149 -4.12 13.26 -4.84
C HIS A 149 -3.63 12.55 -3.57
N LYS A 150 -3.91 11.25 -3.46
CA LYS A 150 -3.63 10.46 -2.26
C LYS A 150 -2.16 10.05 -2.10
N THR A 151 -1.37 10.06 -3.19
CA THR A 151 0.06 9.73 -3.12
C THR A 151 0.98 10.94 -3.22
N GLY A 152 0.47 12.08 -3.69
CA GLY A 152 1.21 13.34 -3.86
C GLY A 152 1.34 14.18 -2.58
N ALA A 153 1.43 15.52 -2.76
CA ALA A 153 1.66 16.49 -1.69
C ALA A 153 0.59 16.49 -0.58
N HIS A 154 -0.65 16.18 -0.90
CA HIS A 154 -1.76 16.07 0.06
C HIS A 154 -1.97 14.65 0.59
N GLY A 155 -1.08 13.72 0.27
CA GLY A 155 -1.15 12.31 0.63
C GLY A 155 0.17 11.77 1.13
N MET A 156 0.61 10.65 0.56
CA MET A 156 1.76 9.87 1.04
C MET A 156 3.05 10.69 1.11
N VAL A 157 3.38 11.49 0.08
CA VAL A 157 4.58 12.34 0.10
C VAL A 157 4.48 13.41 1.19
N GLY A 158 3.32 14.07 1.32
CA GLY A 158 3.09 15.01 2.42
C GLY A 158 3.19 14.37 3.80
N GLY A 159 2.67 13.15 3.93
CA GLY A 159 2.79 12.34 5.15
C GLY A 159 4.23 12.01 5.51
N GLN A 160 5.06 11.68 4.52
CA GLN A 160 6.50 11.46 4.73
C GLN A 160 7.21 12.72 5.25
N VAL A 161 6.89 13.89 4.69
CA VAL A 161 7.46 15.17 5.18
C VAL A 161 7.06 15.45 6.63
N LEU A 162 5.80 15.19 6.99
CA LEU A 162 5.33 15.37 8.37
C LEU A 162 6.01 14.37 9.31
N ASP A 163 6.15 13.12 8.88
CA ASP A 163 6.79 12.05 9.65
C ASP A 163 8.27 12.36 9.97
N MET A 164 8.99 12.98 9.04
CA MET A 164 10.39 13.40 9.23
C MET A 164 10.55 14.58 10.21
N LYS A 165 9.50 15.40 10.38
CA LYS A 165 9.56 16.67 11.15
C LYS A 165 8.72 16.63 12.42
N VAL A 166 8.26 15.46 12.84
CA VAL A 166 7.36 15.33 13.98
C VAL A 166 8.08 15.68 15.30
N ASP A 167 7.35 16.37 16.18
CA ASP A 167 7.81 16.72 17.54
C ASP A 167 7.74 15.46 18.44
N PRO A 168 8.72 15.24 19.33
CA PRO A 168 8.66 14.17 20.34
C PRO A 168 7.43 14.21 21.26
N GLN A 169 6.74 15.36 21.38
CA GLN A 169 5.51 15.53 22.15
C GLN A 169 4.25 15.40 21.28
N ILE A 170 4.33 14.64 20.20
CA ILE A 170 3.22 14.44 19.26
C ILE A 170 1.94 13.99 19.97
N SER A 171 0.81 14.60 19.61
CA SER A 171 -0.50 14.16 20.05
C SER A 171 -1.00 12.95 19.26
N LEU A 172 -1.92 12.18 19.85
CA LEU A 172 -2.57 11.05 19.15
C LEU A 172 -3.18 11.49 17.80
N LYS A 173 -3.83 12.66 17.75
CA LYS A 173 -4.45 13.19 16.54
C LYS A 173 -3.43 13.46 15.43
N GLU A 174 -2.28 13.99 15.78
CA GLU A 174 -1.20 14.24 14.83
C GLU A 174 -0.58 12.92 14.35
N LEU A 175 -0.34 11.96 15.25
CA LEU A 175 0.13 10.64 14.88
C LEU A 175 -0.85 9.95 13.91
N GLU A 176 -2.14 9.93 14.23
CA GLU A 176 -3.16 9.35 13.34
C GLU A 176 -3.20 10.05 11.97
N TYR A 177 -2.99 11.37 11.94
CA TYR A 177 -2.96 12.12 10.68
C TYR A 177 -1.74 11.76 9.83
N ILE A 178 -0.57 11.60 10.43
CA ILE A 178 0.64 11.13 9.74
C ILE A 178 0.43 9.72 9.18
N HIS A 179 -0.08 8.80 9.99
CA HIS A 179 -0.35 7.42 9.57
C HIS A 179 -1.43 7.35 8.47
N LEU A 180 -2.44 8.21 8.55
CA LEU A 180 -3.44 8.35 7.50
C LEU A 180 -2.79 8.73 6.17
N LEU A 181 -1.95 9.76 6.18
CA LEU A 181 -1.32 10.26 4.96
C LEU A 181 -0.26 9.29 4.43
N LYS A 182 0.72 8.91 5.27
CA LYS A 182 1.88 8.10 4.86
C LYS A 182 1.49 6.68 4.46
N THR A 183 0.58 6.04 5.20
CA THR A 183 0.31 4.61 5.06
C THR A 183 -1.12 4.31 4.60
N ALA A 184 -2.15 4.83 5.29
CA ALA A 184 -3.53 4.46 5.04
C ALA A 184 -4.05 4.97 3.69
N ASN A 185 -3.55 6.10 3.19
CA ASN A 185 -3.96 6.63 1.89
C ASN A 185 -3.68 5.66 0.74
N LEU A 186 -2.52 5.00 0.71
CA LEU A 186 -2.24 4.04 -0.36
C LEU A 186 -3.05 2.74 -0.21
N ILE A 187 -3.42 2.36 1.01
CA ILE A 187 -4.40 1.28 1.29
C ILE A 187 -5.79 1.70 0.77
N GLU A 188 -6.21 2.92 1.06
CA GLU A 188 -7.48 3.46 0.57
C GLU A 188 -7.52 3.52 -0.96
N VAL A 189 -6.47 3.99 -1.60
CA VAL A 189 -6.35 4.03 -3.07
C VAL A 189 -6.45 2.63 -3.67
N SER A 190 -5.85 1.62 -3.04
CA SER A 190 -5.96 0.23 -3.50
C SER A 190 -7.40 -0.25 -3.56
N VAL A 191 -8.20 0.05 -2.53
CA VAL A 191 -9.61 -0.36 -2.43
C VAL A 191 -10.52 0.55 -3.26
N VAL A 192 -10.44 1.86 -3.06
CA VAL A 192 -11.35 2.83 -3.67
C VAL A 192 -11.13 2.92 -5.18
N GLY A 193 -9.87 2.97 -5.64
CA GLY A 193 -9.55 2.99 -7.05
C GLY A 193 -10.05 1.74 -7.78
N THR A 194 -9.85 0.57 -7.17
CA THR A 194 -10.41 -0.69 -7.70
C THR A 194 -11.93 -0.63 -7.74
N SER A 195 -12.59 -0.10 -6.70
CA SER A 195 -14.06 0.03 -6.66
C SER A 195 -14.59 0.92 -7.79
N VAL A 196 -13.92 2.04 -8.04
CA VAL A 196 -14.23 2.95 -9.15
C VAL A 196 -14.10 2.24 -10.51
N LEU A 197 -12.99 1.54 -10.72
CA LEU A 197 -12.71 0.81 -11.97
C LEU A 197 -13.69 -0.36 -12.18
N CYS A 198 -14.15 -0.99 -11.11
CA CYS A 198 -15.15 -2.05 -11.14
C CYS A 198 -16.60 -1.53 -11.30
N GLY A 199 -16.82 -0.22 -11.31
CA GLY A 199 -18.15 0.37 -11.48
C GLY A 199 -19.05 0.26 -10.25
N ALA A 200 -18.48 0.26 -9.05
CA ALA A 200 -19.23 0.30 -7.80
C ALA A 200 -20.08 1.58 -7.69
N SER A 201 -21.20 1.51 -6.99
CA SER A 201 -22.03 2.68 -6.71
C SER A 201 -21.30 3.66 -5.77
N GLU A 202 -21.65 4.96 -5.81
CA GLU A 202 -21.07 5.96 -4.91
C GLU A 202 -21.26 5.61 -3.43
N SER A 203 -22.39 4.99 -3.07
CA SER A 203 -22.63 4.51 -1.73
C SER A 203 -21.62 3.42 -1.32
N GLN A 204 -21.37 2.46 -2.21
CA GLN A 204 -20.36 1.42 -1.97
C GLN A 204 -18.95 2.01 -1.89
N ILE A 205 -18.60 2.92 -2.81
CA ILE A 205 -17.29 3.59 -2.82
C ILE A 205 -17.04 4.31 -1.49
N ASN A 206 -18.03 5.07 -0.99
CA ASN A 206 -17.92 5.79 0.28
C ASN A 206 -17.72 4.84 1.48
N GLN A 207 -18.43 3.72 1.52
CA GLN A 207 -18.27 2.74 2.59
C GLN A 207 -16.94 1.97 2.48
N LEU A 208 -16.50 1.63 1.27
CA LEU A 208 -15.20 0.98 1.04
C LEU A 208 -14.03 1.94 1.33
N SER A 209 -14.19 3.25 1.12
CA SER A 209 -13.23 4.27 1.56
C SER A 209 -13.11 4.29 3.09
N LEU A 210 -14.25 4.30 3.82
CA LEU A 210 -14.24 4.22 5.28
C LEU A 210 -13.60 2.92 5.76
N PHE A 211 -13.95 1.79 5.17
CA PHE A 211 -13.32 0.49 5.47
C PHE A 211 -11.80 0.55 5.33
N ALA A 212 -11.30 1.02 4.18
CA ALA A 212 -9.89 1.04 3.86
C ALA A 212 -9.09 1.99 4.79
N SER A 213 -9.66 3.15 5.12
CA SER A 213 -9.08 4.09 6.07
C SER A 213 -8.96 3.48 7.47
N GLN A 214 -10.03 2.84 7.97
CA GLN A 214 -10.00 2.20 9.28
C GLN A 214 -9.06 0.98 9.32
N LEU A 215 -9.02 0.18 8.24
CA LEU A 215 -8.06 -0.92 8.09
C LEU A 215 -6.62 -0.40 8.12
N GLY A 216 -6.33 0.69 7.40
CA GLY A 216 -4.99 1.28 7.35
C GLY A 216 -4.49 1.74 8.72
N ILE A 217 -5.35 2.41 9.50
CA ILE A 217 -5.03 2.80 10.88
C ILE A 217 -4.89 1.57 11.78
N ALA A 218 -5.82 0.61 11.71
CA ALA A 218 -5.73 -0.64 12.47
C ALA A 218 -4.47 -1.44 12.14
N PHE A 219 -3.98 -1.36 10.90
CA PHE A 219 -2.75 -2.01 10.49
C PHE A 219 -1.52 -1.39 11.20
N GLN A 220 -1.45 -0.06 11.28
CA GLN A 220 -0.36 0.64 11.99
C GLN A 220 -0.42 0.41 13.50
N ILE A 221 -1.62 0.44 14.12
CA ILE A 221 -1.78 0.13 15.54
C ILE A 221 -1.28 -1.29 15.85
N GLN A 222 -1.57 -2.25 14.97
CA GLN A 222 -1.10 -3.62 15.14
C GLN A 222 0.41 -3.75 14.93
N ASP A 223 1.02 -2.99 14.01
CA ASP A 223 2.47 -2.94 13.86
C ASP A 223 3.11 -2.45 15.15
N ASP A 224 2.64 -1.34 15.71
CA ASP A 224 3.13 -0.81 16.99
C ASP A 224 3.01 -1.80 18.16
N LEU A 225 1.88 -2.56 18.22
CA LEU A 225 1.70 -3.60 19.22
C LEU A 225 2.66 -4.78 19.05
N LEU A 226 3.02 -5.12 17.82
CA LEU A 226 3.96 -6.20 17.51
C LEU A 226 5.41 -5.79 17.73
N ASP A 227 5.75 -4.56 17.37
CA ASP A 227 7.11 -4.04 17.54
C ASP A 227 7.43 -3.73 18.99
N GLY A 228 6.40 -3.42 19.77
CA GLY A 228 6.55 -3.06 21.15
C GLY A 228 7.13 -1.67 21.34
N PHE A 229 7.51 -1.36 22.58
CA PHE A 229 8.12 -0.09 22.94
C PHE A 229 9.54 -0.35 23.41
N ASP A 230 10.54 -0.14 22.54
CA ASP A 230 11.91 -0.57 22.79
C ASP A 230 12.88 0.58 23.12
N SER A 231 12.51 1.85 22.90
CA SER A 231 13.37 2.99 23.20
C SER A 231 12.62 4.30 23.41
N ASP A 232 13.22 5.20 24.19
CA ASP A 232 12.77 6.59 24.37
C ASP A 232 12.77 7.41 23.05
N GLN A 233 13.41 6.91 22.01
CA GLN A 233 13.49 7.54 20.70
C GLN A 233 12.29 7.23 19.81
N ASP A 234 11.52 6.17 20.11
CA ASP A 234 10.32 5.81 19.32
C ASP A 234 9.07 6.52 19.87
N PHE A 235 9.01 7.84 19.67
CA PHE A 235 7.86 8.65 20.10
C PHE A 235 6.65 8.57 19.14
N LYS A 236 6.82 8.00 17.94
CA LYS A 236 5.77 7.83 16.94
C LYS A 236 5.03 6.49 17.08
N ASN A 237 4.65 6.13 18.30
CA ASN A 237 4.09 4.83 18.60
C ASN A 237 2.84 4.98 19.49
N TYR A 238 1.76 4.27 19.12
CA TYR A 238 0.50 4.29 19.87
C TYR A 238 0.65 3.87 21.33
N ILE A 239 1.53 2.88 21.61
CA ILE A 239 1.74 2.39 22.98
C ILE A 239 2.32 3.49 23.86
N LYS A 240 3.24 4.31 23.32
CA LYS A 240 3.83 5.44 24.05
C LYS A 240 2.79 6.50 24.41
N ILE A 241 1.87 6.79 23.49
CA ILE A 241 0.88 7.86 23.69
C ILE A 241 -0.29 7.38 24.58
N LEU A 242 -0.77 6.16 24.37
CA LEU A 242 -1.99 5.65 25.00
C LEU A 242 -1.73 4.64 26.14
N GLY A 243 -0.58 3.96 26.13
CA GLY A 243 -0.33 2.73 26.86
C GLY A 243 -0.95 1.52 26.16
N GLU A 244 -0.38 0.34 26.42
CA GLU A 244 -0.68 -0.91 25.71
C GLU A 244 -2.17 -1.28 25.71
N GLU A 245 -2.83 -1.20 26.88
CA GLU A 245 -4.24 -1.61 27.02
C GLU A 245 -5.18 -0.71 26.21
N LYS A 246 -4.98 0.61 26.22
CA LYS A 246 -5.80 1.53 25.39
C LYS A 246 -5.50 1.37 23.91
N THR A 247 -4.28 1.06 23.54
CA THR A 247 -3.89 0.77 22.16
C THR A 247 -4.62 -0.48 21.63
N LYS A 248 -4.76 -1.55 22.43
CA LYS A 248 -5.55 -2.73 22.07
C LYS A 248 -7.06 -2.42 21.92
N ILE A 249 -7.59 -1.54 22.79
CA ILE A 249 -8.98 -1.08 22.67
C ILE A 249 -9.17 -0.31 21.37
N GLU A 250 -8.23 0.59 21.04
CA GLU A 250 -8.29 1.37 19.81
C GLU A 250 -8.19 0.50 18.56
N LEU A 251 -7.31 -0.51 18.54
CA LEU A 251 -7.26 -1.52 17.46
C LEU A 251 -8.63 -2.18 17.26
N THR A 252 -9.28 -2.57 18.35
CA THR A 252 -10.61 -3.20 18.32
C THR A 252 -11.65 -2.24 17.74
N ASN A 253 -11.63 -0.97 18.18
CA ASN A 253 -12.55 0.06 17.69
C ASN A 253 -12.40 0.29 16.19
N LYS A 254 -11.17 0.47 15.71
CA LYS A 254 -10.90 0.68 14.27
C LYS A 254 -11.31 -0.54 13.45
N THR A 255 -11.04 -1.75 13.93
CA THR A 255 -11.45 -2.98 13.26
C THR A 255 -12.97 -3.14 13.19
N GLU A 256 -13.68 -2.82 14.27
CA GLU A 256 -15.14 -2.89 14.26
C GLU A 256 -15.75 -1.81 13.35
N ALA A 257 -15.19 -0.61 13.31
CA ALA A 257 -15.59 0.44 12.37
C ALA A 257 -15.39 -0.01 10.90
N ALA A 258 -14.27 -0.66 10.60
CA ALA A 258 -14.03 -1.27 9.29
C ALA A 258 -15.07 -2.34 8.94
N ARG A 259 -15.40 -3.23 9.89
CA ARG A 259 -16.43 -4.28 9.73
C ARG A 259 -17.81 -3.69 9.45
N GLN A 260 -18.20 -2.63 10.16
CA GLN A 260 -19.48 -1.95 9.95
C GLN A 260 -19.54 -1.29 8.55
N ALA A 261 -18.43 -0.76 8.07
CA ALA A 261 -18.36 -0.20 6.71
C ALA A 261 -18.55 -1.30 5.63
N LEU A 262 -17.94 -2.48 5.79
CA LEU A 262 -18.15 -3.62 4.88
C LEU A 262 -19.62 -4.06 4.83
N LYS A 263 -20.29 -4.12 5.98
CA LYS A 263 -21.72 -4.45 6.05
C LYS A 263 -22.56 -3.44 5.28
N LYS A 264 -22.29 -2.14 5.43
CA LYS A 264 -23.01 -1.07 4.72
C LYS A 264 -22.67 -1.04 3.21
N ALA A 265 -21.49 -1.52 2.80
CA ALA A 265 -21.12 -1.70 1.41
C ALA A 265 -21.76 -2.96 0.78
N HIS A 266 -22.41 -3.82 1.56
CA HIS A 266 -22.93 -5.12 1.16
C HIS A 266 -21.87 -6.09 0.61
N VAL A 267 -20.68 -6.07 1.23
CA VAL A 267 -19.53 -6.95 0.91
C VAL A 267 -18.99 -7.65 2.16
N SER A 268 -19.78 -7.75 3.23
CA SER A 268 -19.36 -8.36 4.52
C SER A 268 -19.07 -9.86 4.43
N GLU A 269 -19.72 -10.58 3.53
CA GLU A 269 -19.53 -12.03 3.34
C GLU A 269 -18.37 -12.32 2.35
N THR A 270 -17.25 -11.61 2.50
CA THR A 270 -16.09 -11.71 1.63
C THR A 270 -14.82 -12.01 2.40
N ASN A 271 -13.72 -12.21 1.68
CA ASN A 271 -12.40 -12.41 2.29
C ASN A 271 -11.87 -11.19 3.05
N PHE A 272 -12.51 -10.02 2.97
CA PHE A 272 -12.18 -8.86 3.81
C PHE A 272 -12.40 -9.12 5.30
N GLU A 273 -13.44 -9.88 5.70
CA GLU A 273 -13.62 -10.27 7.12
C GLU A 273 -12.42 -11.09 7.61
N LYS A 274 -11.98 -12.07 6.81
CA LYS A 274 -10.79 -12.86 7.12
C LYS A 274 -9.52 -12.01 7.20
N LEU A 275 -9.42 -10.97 6.39
CA LEU A 275 -8.30 -10.03 6.43
C LEU A 275 -8.29 -9.21 7.72
N LEU A 276 -9.44 -8.73 8.19
CA LEU A 276 -9.58 -8.04 9.47
C LEU A 276 -9.17 -8.94 10.64
N GLU A 277 -9.65 -10.20 10.66
CA GLU A 277 -9.27 -11.20 11.66
C GLU A 277 -7.76 -11.52 11.60
N TYR A 278 -7.20 -11.63 10.40
CA TYR A 278 -5.76 -11.82 10.22
C TYR A 278 -4.97 -10.65 10.83
N ASN A 279 -5.39 -9.41 10.55
CA ASN A 279 -4.66 -8.23 11.05
C ASN A 279 -4.59 -8.21 12.59
N ILE A 280 -5.69 -8.50 13.28
CA ILE A 280 -5.73 -8.52 14.75
C ILE A 280 -4.88 -9.67 15.33
N ASN A 281 -4.87 -10.83 14.67
CA ASN A 281 -4.27 -12.05 15.20
C ASN A 281 -2.86 -12.33 14.66
N ARG A 282 -2.33 -11.50 13.75
CA ARG A 282 -0.99 -11.70 13.19
C ARG A 282 0.08 -11.56 14.26
N LYS A 283 1.11 -12.39 14.12
CA LYS A 283 2.35 -12.36 14.90
C LYS A 283 3.46 -11.81 14.03
N LYS A 284 4.54 -11.36 14.67
CA LYS A 284 5.77 -10.95 13.94
C LYS A 284 6.18 -11.98 12.92
#